data_1dd9f7599e331c28d363a381749f04ec
#
_entry.id   1dd9f7599e331c28d363a381749f04ec
#
_cell.length_a   1.000
_cell.length_b   1.000
_cell.length_c   1.000
_cell.angle_alpha   90.00
_cell.angle_beta   90.00
_cell.angle_gamma   90.00
#
_symmetry.space_group_name_H-M   'P 1'
#
loop_
_entity.id
_entity.type
_entity.pdbx_description
1 polymer ?
#
loop_
_entity_poly.entity_id
_entity_poly.type
_entity_poly.pdbx_seq_one_letter_code
_entity_poly.pdbx_strand_id
1 'polypeptide(L)'
;MKKLLFSLTVFACTSTVFAQTTPTTAPTTLSAAATPKLTQADVAKFNTQIIDFGKIKQSVPAKGTFIVTNIGKTPLIIEQANPTCGCTISDYTKEPIAIGKTGVINATYNAANAGHFEKHLTVKFAGVDEIKSIVLTGEVLPAADFDAYTARQKAISDSIAAIKPLTKKQKRAAAKAAAAQTPAASTN
;
A
#
# COMPACT_ATOMS: atom_id res chain seq x y z
N MET A 1 -31.04 52.96 23.83
CA MET A 1 -30.90 54.13 24.73
C MET A 1 -29.76 53.82 25.71
N LYS A 2 -28.67 54.42 25.59
CA LYS A 2 -27.84 55.13 26.58
C LYS A 2 -26.49 55.43 25.93
N LYS A 3 -26.39 56.71 25.60
CA LYS A 3 -25.13 57.43 25.24
C LYS A 3 -24.32 57.69 26.49
N LEU A 4 -23.02 57.73 26.40
CA LEU A 4 -22.07 58.50 27.21
C LEU A 4 -20.70 58.33 26.50
N LEU A 5 -20.22 59.28 25.75
CA LEU A 5 -19.63 60.60 25.97
C LEU A 5 -18.37 60.58 26.86
N PHE A 6 -17.29 61.02 26.18
CA PHE A 6 -16.17 61.82 26.69
C PHE A 6 -15.06 61.19 27.54
N SER A 7 -13.83 61.16 27.05
CA SER A 7 -12.86 62.13 27.55
C SER A 7 -11.58 62.15 26.67
N LEU A 8 -11.35 63.32 26.13
CA LEU A 8 -10.16 63.76 25.39
C LEU A 8 -9.14 64.25 26.42
N THR A 9 -8.01 63.60 26.60
CA THR A 9 -6.85 64.15 27.30
C THR A 9 -5.65 64.22 26.36
N VAL A 10 -5.45 65.43 25.92
CA VAL A 10 -4.20 65.86 25.27
C VAL A 10 -3.12 65.91 26.33
N PHE A 11 -2.03 65.17 26.16
CA PHE A 11 -0.83 65.31 26.94
C PHE A 11 0.33 65.62 25.99
N ALA A 12 0.70 66.88 25.91
CA ALA A 12 1.92 67.35 25.28
C ALA A 12 3.08 67.06 26.22
N CYS A 13 4.09 66.34 25.77
CA CYS A 13 5.37 66.31 26.50
C CYS A 13 6.54 66.17 25.51
N THR A 14 7.20 67.25 25.40
CA THR A 14 8.59 67.63 25.07
C THR A 14 9.56 66.54 24.64
N SER A 15 10.16 66.82 23.52
CA SER A 15 11.28 66.14 22.83
C SER A 15 12.55 66.17 23.67
N THR A 16 13.13 65.02 23.97
CA THR A 16 14.56 64.88 24.24
C THR A 16 15.15 63.93 23.23
N VAL A 17 15.96 64.48 22.34
CA VAL A 17 16.78 63.76 21.37
C VAL A 17 17.95 63.11 22.10
N PHE A 18 17.87 61.82 22.34
CA PHE A 18 19.04 61.00 22.68
C PHE A 18 19.54 60.34 21.40
N ALA A 19 20.68 60.83 20.94
CA ALA A 19 21.45 60.15 19.88
C ALA A 19 22.00 58.84 20.46
N GLN A 20 21.35 57.68 20.16
CA GLN A 20 21.90 56.36 20.40
C GLN A 20 22.56 55.90 19.13
N THR A 21 23.88 55.85 19.14
CA THR A 21 24.68 55.10 18.17
C THR A 21 24.39 53.62 18.38
N THR A 22 23.54 53.07 17.55
CA THR A 22 23.32 51.62 17.48
C THR A 22 24.48 50.97 16.72
N PRO A 23 25.19 49.98 17.28
CA PRO A 23 26.06 49.14 16.47
C PRO A 23 25.15 48.34 15.51
N THR A 24 25.39 48.54 14.23
CA THR A 24 24.79 47.73 13.17
C THR A 24 25.27 46.28 13.33
N THR A 25 24.54 45.47 14.10
CA THR A 25 24.67 44.02 14.05
C THR A 25 23.92 43.57 12.84
N ALA A 26 24.64 43.23 11.79
CA ALA A 26 24.08 42.58 10.60
C ALA A 26 23.26 41.36 11.07
N PRO A 27 22.02 41.15 10.58
CA PRO A 27 21.30 39.92 10.85
C PRO A 27 22.07 38.79 10.18
N THR A 28 22.80 38.01 10.97
CA THR A 28 23.22 36.67 10.54
C THR A 28 21.94 35.90 10.24
N THR A 29 21.58 35.86 8.98
CA THR A 29 20.59 34.92 8.48
C THR A 29 21.13 33.52 8.76
N LEU A 30 20.77 32.98 9.91
CA LEU A 30 20.80 31.53 10.12
C LEU A 30 19.92 30.96 9.01
N SER A 31 20.55 30.56 7.92
CA SER A 31 19.95 29.67 6.93
C SER A 31 19.51 28.46 7.73
N ALA A 32 18.21 28.39 8.02
CA ALA A 32 17.60 27.19 8.54
C ALA A 32 17.91 26.11 7.51
N ALA A 33 18.92 25.30 7.82
CA ALA A 33 19.20 24.09 7.07
C ALA A 33 17.87 23.31 7.07
N ALA A 34 17.23 23.26 5.90
CA ALA A 34 16.00 22.50 5.73
C ALA A 34 16.32 21.08 6.18
N THR A 35 15.80 20.68 7.33
CA THR A 35 15.90 19.31 7.80
C THR A 35 15.35 18.44 6.67
N PRO A 36 16.10 17.48 6.15
CA PRO A 36 15.61 16.66 5.03
C PRO A 36 14.28 16.02 5.48
N LYS A 37 13.21 16.35 4.77
CA LYS A 37 11.88 15.83 5.03
C LYS A 37 11.92 14.33 4.75
N LEU A 38 11.73 13.51 5.78
CA LEU A 38 11.67 12.06 5.63
C LEU A 38 10.49 11.69 4.73
N THR A 39 10.78 10.92 3.71
CA THR A 39 9.76 10.33 2.85
C THR A 39 9.39 8.94 3.37
N GLN A 40 8.26 8.43 2.93
CA GLN A 40 7.85 7.09 3.28
C GLN A 40 8.83 6.03 2.75
N ALA A 41 9.41 6.24 1.57
CA ALA A 41 10.40 5.36 0.98
C ALA A 41 11.67 5.21 1.83
N ASP A 42 11.98 6.21 2.69
CA ASP A 42 13.14 6.20 3.56
C ASP A 42 12.93 5.36 4.83
N VAL A 43 11.67 5.13 5.22
CA VAL A 43 11.35 4.50 6.52
C VAL A 43 10.59 3.18 6.40
N ALA A 44 9.82 2.97 5.34
CA ALA A 44 8.91 1.84 5.21
C ALA A 44 8.99 1.16 3.83
N LYS A 45 9.18 -0.15 3.83
CA LYS A 45 9.11 -0.99 2.63
C LYS A 45 7.90 -1.92 2.71
N PHE A 46 7.00 -1.83 1.74
CA PHE A 46 5.88 -2.75 1.59
C PHE A 46 6.29 -3.99 0.80
N ASN A 47 5.78 -5.16 1.19
CA ASN A 47 5.92 -6.39 0.40
C ASN A 47 5.20 -6.27 -0.95
N THR A 48 4.01 -5.67 -0.94
CA THR A 48 3.22 -5.28 -2.11
C THR A 48 2.41 -4.04 -1.80
N GLN A 49 2.07 -3.27 -2.81
CA GLN A 49 1.18 -2.10 -2.68
C GLN A 49 -0.21 -2.41 -3.23
N ILE A 50 -0.36 -3.52 -3.95
CA ILE A 50 -1.60 -3.95 -4.57
C ILE A 50 -1.82 -5.42 -4.20
N ILE A 51 -3.00 -5.74 -3.70
CA ILE A 51 -3.47 -7.11 -3.53
C ILE A 51 -4.61 -7.33 -4.52
N ASP A 52 -4.38 -8.21 -5.48
CA ASP A 52 -5.41 -8.69 -6.39
C ASP A 52 -6.01 -10.00 -5.85
N PHE A 53 -7.28 -9.96 -5.53
CA PHE A 53 -8.03 -11.15 -5.08
C PHE A 53 -8.48 -12.05 -6.24
N GLY A 54 -8.30 -11.59 -7.48
CA GLY A 54 -8.89 -12.26 -8.64
C GLY A 54 -10.41 -12.28 -8.55
N LYS A 55 -11.01 -13.45 -8.82
CA LYS A 55 -12.46 -13.62 -8.74
C LYS A 55 -12.87 -14.10 -7.35
N ILE A 56 -13.76 -13.34 -6.69
CA ILE A 56 -14.28 -13.65 -5.36
C ILE A 56 -15.82 -13.79 -5.38
N LYS A 57 -16.36 -14.52 -4.42
CA LYS A 57 -17.80 -14.75 -4.31
C LYS A 57 -18.49 -13.55 -3.67
N GLN A 58 -19.63 -13.13 -4.23
CA GLN A 58 -20.45 -12.07 -3.67
C GLN A 58 -20.87 -12.37 -2.24
N SER A 59 -20.89 -11.35 -1.40
CA SER A 59 -21.24 -11.40 0.03
C SER A 59 -20.33 -12.26 0.90
N VAL A 60 -19.19 -12.72 0.37
CA VAL A 60 -18.14 -13.40 1.13
C VAL A 60 -16.98 -12.45 1.33
N PRO A 61 -16.68 -12.00 2.57
CA PRO A 61 -15.62 -11.05 2.82
C PRO A 61 -14.25 -11.59 2.38
N ALA A 62 -13.51 -10.78 1.62
CA ALA A 62 -12.14 -11.07 1.20
C ALA A 62 -11.15 -10.34 2.10
N LYS A 63 -10.15 -11.06 2.63
CA LYS A 63 -9.13 -10.52 3.53
C LYS A 63 -7.77 -10.50 2.84
N GLY A 64 -7.12 -9.34 2.87
CA GLY A 64 -5.77 -9.14 2.39
C GLY A 64 -4.86 -8.62 3.50
N THR A 65 -3.58 -9.00 3.46
CA THR A 65 -2.58 -8.56 4.43
C THR A 65 -1.40 -7.94 3.70
N PHE A 66 -1.13 -6.68 3.99
CA PHE A 66 0.09 -5.99 3.59
C PHE A 66 1.12 -6.09 4.71
N ILE A 67 2.35 -6.40 4.35
CA ILE A 67 3.47 -6.45 5.28
C ILE A 67 4.32 -5.20 5.07
N VAL A 68 4.59 -4.49 6.15
CA VAL A 68 5.42 -3.29 6.18
C VAL A 68 6.69 -3.60 6.94
N THR A 69 7.84 -3.43 6.32
CA THR A 69 9.15 -3.57 6.97
C THR A 69 9.70 -2.19 7.31
N ASN A 70 10.12 -2.00 8.55
CA ASN A 70 10.84 -0.80 8.95
C ASN A 70 12.27 -0.85 8.39
N ILE A 71 12.57 0.02 7.44
CA ILE A 71 13.91 0.20 6.84
C ILE A 71 14.58 1.50 7.31
N GLY A 72 13.89 2.27 8.16
CA GLY A 72 14.41 3.50 8.75
C GLY A 72 15.43 3.27 9.86
N LYS A 73 15.84 4.37 10.51
CA LYS A 73 16.83 4.39 11.59
C LYS A 73 16.22 4.48 12.99
N THR A 74 14.90 4.58 13.08
CA THR A 74 14.11 4.69 14.32
C THR A 74 12.95 3.72 14.28
N PRO A 75 12.34 3.37 15.44
CA PRO A 75 11.10 2.59 15.45
C PRO A 75 10.02 3.26 14.60
N LEU A 76 9.34 2.47 13.76
CA LEU A 76 8.28 2.94 12.85
C LEU A 76 6.92 2.71 13.49
N ILE A 77 6.09 3.75 13.53
CA ILE A 77 4.71 3.66 14.05
C ILE A 77 3.74 3.92 12.90
N ILE A 78 2.78 3.02 12.71
CA ILE A 78 1.66 3.23 11.81
C ILE A 78 0.62 4.06 12.57
N GLU A 79 0.44 5.33 12.17
CA GLU A 79 -0.57 6.19 12.78
C GLU A 79 -1.97 5.85 12.29
N GLN A 80 -2.10 5.60 11.00
CA GLN A 80 -3.38 5.37 10.36
C GLN A 80 -3.24 4.38 9.20
N ALA A 81 -4.26 3.55 9.02
CA ALA A 81 -4.47 2.76 7.81
C ALA A 81 -5.98 2.77 7.53
N ASN A 82 -6.45 3.81 6.87
CA ASN A 82 -7.86 4.09 6.69
C ASN A 82 -8.33 3.74 5.28
N PRO A 83 -9.40 2.95 5.13
CA PRO A 83 -10.02 2.73 3.84
C PRO A 83 -10.76 4.00 3.38
N THR A 84 -10.81 4.21 2.06
CA THR A 84 -11.52 5.36 1.46
C THR A 84 -13.02 5.14 1.31
N CYS A 85 -13.52 3.93 1.64
CA CYS A 85 -14.95 3.60 1.61
C CYS A 85 -15.38 2.77 2.83
N GLY A 86 -16.64 2.84 3.21
CA GLY A 86 -17.22 2.04 4.28
C GLY A 86 -17.40 0.54 3.95
N CYS A 87 -17.07 0.12 2.73
CA CYS A 87 -17.12 -1.27 2.27
C CYS A 87 -15.86 -2.07 2.62
N THR A 88 -14.85 -1.42 3.19
CA THR A 88 -13.59 -2.02 3.61
C THR A 88 -13.33 -1.66 5.07
N ILE A 89 -12.88 -2.64 5.83
CA ILE A 89 -12.43 -2.46 7.22
C ILE A 89 -10.94 -2.75 7.25
N SER A 90 -10.18 -1.93 7.97
CA SER A 90 -8.75 -2.15 8.17
C SER A 90 -8.40 -2.27 9.64
N ASP A 91 -7.36 -3.06 9.90
CA ASP A 91 -6.67 -3.16 11.18
C ASP A 91 -5.17 -3.23 10.93
N TYR A 92 -4.36 -2.77 11.87
CA TYR A 92 -2.91 -2.69 11.69
C TYR A 92 -2.16 -2.79 13.00
N THR A 93 -0.85 -3.12 12.93
CA THR A 93 0.06 -3.15 14.08
C THR A 93 0.11 -1.78 14.73
N LYS A 94 -0.30 -1.69 16.01
CA LYS A 94 -0.32 -0.46 16.81
C LYS A 94 1.02 -0.21 17.50
N GLU A 95 1.75 -1.27 17.80
CA GLU A 95 3.03 -1.21 18.47
C GLU A 95 4.12 -0.65 17.54
N PRO A 96 5.13 0.05 18.10
CA PRO A 96 6.27 0.49 17.32
C PRO A 96 7.01 -0.68 16.68
N ILE A 97 7.18 -0.64 15.37
CA ILE A 97 7.91 -1.65 14.60
C ILE A 97 9.41 -1.34 14.73
N ALA A 98 10.18 -2.20 15.39
CA ALA A 98 11.61 -2.02 15.56
C ALA A 98 12.34 -2.04 14.19
N ILE A 99 13.55 -1.48 14.14
CA ILE A 99 14.38 -1.42 12.93
C ILE A 99 14.58 -2.82 12.34
N GLY A 100 14.34 -3.00 11.05
CA GLY A 100 14.44 -4.27 10.33
C GLY A 100 13.32 -5.27 10.63
N LYS A 101 12.35 -4.94 11.50
CA LYS A 101 11.18 -5.77 11.81
C LYS A 101 9.99 -5.39 10.94
N THR A 102 8.97 -6.24 10.97
CA THR A 102 7.76 -6.11 10.17
C THR A 102 6.54 -5.83 11.03
N GLY A 103 5.63 -5.00 10.49
CA GLY A 103 4.26 -4.86 10.94
C GLY A 103 3.30 -5.30 9.86
N VAL A 104 2.03 -5.40 10.19
CA VAL A 104 0.97 -5.83 9.26
C VAL A 104 -0.14 -4.79 9.18
N ILE A 105 -0.75 -4.70 8.00
CA ILE A 105 -1.99 -3.98 7.76
C ILE A 105 -2.95 -4.98 7.14
N ASN A 106 -4.00 -5.34 7.87
CA ASN A 106 -5.04 -6.23 7.42
C ASN A 106 -6.19 -5.42 6.84
N ALA A 107 -6.68 -5.80 5.69
CA ALA A 107 -7.82 -5.16 5.05
C ALA A 107 -8.86 -6.22 4.69
N THR A 108 -10.12 -5.94 5.01
CA THR A 108 -11.25 -6.85 4.72
C THR A 108 -12.26 -6.09 3.87
N TYR A 109 -12.47 -6.56 2.65
CA TYR A 109 -13.49 -6.06 1.74
C TYR A 109 -14.74 -6.92 1.85
N ASN A 110 -15.93 -6.32 1.96
CA ASN A 110 -17.19 -7.03 2.23
C ASN A 110 -17.81 -7.74 1.01
N ALA A 111 -17.30 -7.43 -0.21
CA ALA A 111 -17.76 -8.01 -1.48
C ALA A 111 -19.29 -7.95 -1.71
N ALA A 112 -19.98 -6.90 -1.21
CA ALA A 112 -21.43 -6.81 -1.26
C ALA A 112 -21.98 -6.70 -2.69
N ASN A 113 -21.31 -5.97 -3.57
CA ASN A 113 -21.75 -5.70 -4.93
C ASN A 113 -20.93 -6.50 -5.94
N ALA A 114 -21.62 -7.12 -6.90
CA ALA A 114 -20.98 -7.83 -8.01
C ALA A 114 -20.31 -6.84 -8.97
N GLY A 115 -19.25 -7.29 -9.65
CA GLY A 115 -18.47 -6.52 -10.63
C GLY A 115 -17.04 -6.28 -10.19
N HIS A 116 -16.29 -5.57 -11.03
CA HIS A 116 -14.92 -5.17 -10.73
C HIS A 116 -14.89 -4.17 -9.57
N PHE A 117 -13.87 -4.31 -8.71
CA PHE A 117 -13.65 -3.36 -7.63
C PHE A 117 -12.18 -2.98 -7.52
N GLU A 118 -11.97 -1.73 -7.11
CA GLU A 118 -10.70 -1.19 -6.68
C GLU A 118 -10.92 -0.37 -5.41
N LYS A 119 -10.27 -0.73 -4.32
CA LYS A 119 -10.43 -0.10 -3.01
C LYS A 119 -9.07 0.36 -2.50
N HIS A 120 -9.02 1.62 -2.10
CA HIS A 120 -7.81 2.25 -1.60
C HIS A 120 -7.82 2.31 -0.08
N LEU A 121 -6.66 2.12 0.52
CA LEU A 121 -6.38 2.43 1.91
C LEU A 121 -5.26 3.46 1.96
N THR A 122 -5.47 4.51 2.76
CA THR A 122 -4.45 5.52 3.04
C THR A 122 -3.69 5.14 4.29
N VAL A 123 -2.38 5.02 4.18
CA VAL A 123 -1.46 4.68 5.29
C VAL A 123 -0.61 5.88 5.63
N LYS A 124 -0.56 6.24 6.90
CA LYS A 124 0.29 7.30 7.43
C LYS A 124 1.20 6.75 8.54
N PHE A 125 2.44 7.17 8.51
CA PHE A 125 3.44 6.84 9.53
C PHE A 125 3.77 8.06 10.39
N ALA A 126 4.07 7.85 11.66
CA ALA A 126 4.49 8.90 12.56
C ALA A 126 5.79 9.56 12.08
N GLY A 127 5.81 10.89 12.08
CA GLY A 127 6.96 11.66 11.67
C GLY A 127 7.20 11.72 10.15
N VAL A 128 6.26 11.18 9.34
CA VAL A 128 6.28 11.25 7.88
C VAL A 128 5.02 11.95 7.39
N ASP A 129 5.18 13.07 6.68
CA ASP A 129 4.02 13.84 6.18
C ASP A 129 3.36 13.18 4.97
N GLU A 130 4.10 12.35 4.25
CA GLU A 130 3.62 11.65 3.07
C GLU A 130 2.58 10.57 3.44
N ILE A 131 1.46 10.56 2.72
CA ILE A 131 0.42 9.54 2.85
C ILE A 131 0.59 8.55 1.71
N LYS A 132 0.65 7.25 2.03
CA LYS A 132 0.71 6.18 1.04
C LYS A 132 -0.68 5.61 0.75
N SER A 133 -0.96 5.39 -0.53
CA SER A 133 -2.11 4.60 -0.96
C SER A 133 -1.68 3.17 -1.25
N ILE A 134 -2.38 2.20 -0.68
CA ILE A 134 -2.31 0.78 -1.01
C ILE A 134 -3.68 0.33 -1.51
N VAL A 135 -3.72 -0.70 -2.35
CA VAL A 135 -4.89 -1.02 -3.16
C VAL A 135 -5.31 -2.49 -2.99
N LEU A 136 -6.61 -2.70 -2.87
CA LEU A 136 -7.27 -4.01 -3.03
C LEU A 136 -8.04 -3.99 -4.34
N THR A 137 -7.85 -4.97 -5.20
CA THR A 137 -8.55 -5.08 -6.47
C THR A 137 -9.06 -6.50 -6.70
N GLY A 138 -9.98 -6.67 -7.64
CA GLY A 138 -10.53 -7.96 -8.00
C GLY A 138 -11.89 -7.84 -8.68
N GLU A 139 -12.54 -8.96 -8.87
CA GLU A 139 -13.87 -9.07 -9.46
C GLU A 139 -14.79 -9.89 -8.55
N VAL A 140 -15.90 -9.30 -8.15
CA VAL A 140 -16.95 -10.01 -7.37
C VAL A 140 -17.92 -10.67 -8.34
N LEU A 141 -18.04 -11.98 -8.28
CA LEU A 141 -19.01 -12.74 -9.05
C LEU A 141 -20.26 -13.06 -8.21
N PRO A 142 -21.46 -13.00 -8.81
CA PRO A 142 -22.65 -13.59 -8.21
C PRO A 142 -22.40 -15.04 -7.78
N ALA A 143 -23.10 -15.52 -6.74
CA ALA A 143 -22.81 -16.83 -6.15
C ALA A 143 -22.83 -17.97 -7.17
N ALA A 144 -23.83 -18.00 -8.06
CA ALA A 144 -23.96 -19.03 -9.10
C ALA A 144 -22.79 -19.01 -10.10
N ASP A 145 -22.39 -17.81 -10.53
CA ASP A 145 -21.28 -17.62 -11.48
C ASP A 145 -19.93 -18.00 -10.86
N PHE A 146 -19.75 -17.67 -9.58
CA PHE A 146 -18.57 -18.07 -8.83
C PHE A 146 -18.46 -19.58 -8.66
N ASP A 147 -19.57 -20.25 -8.34
CA ASP A 147 -19.60 -21.71 -8.18
C ASP A 147 -19.31 -22.40 -9.52
N ALA A 148 -19.88 -21.89 -10.64
CA ALA A 148 -19.56 -22.38 -11.99
C ALA A 148 -18.08 -22.13 -12.37
N TYR A 149 -17.54 -20.96 -12.02
CA TYR A 149 -16.13 -20.63 -12.24
C TYR A 149 -15.20 -21.58 -11.49
N THR A 150 -15.46 -21.82 -10.18
CA THR A 150 -14.63 -22.71 -9.36
C THR A 150 -14.71 -24.16 -9.82
N ALA A 151 -15.90 -24.65 -10.22
CA ALA A 151 -16.06 -25.98 -10.80
C ALA A 151 -15.25 -26.15 -12.08
N ARG A 152 -15.24 -25.13 -12.96
CA ARG A 152 -14.44 -25.14 -14.19
C ARG A 152 -12.94 -25.12 -13.89
N GLN A 153 -12.49 -24.30 -12.94
CA GLN A 153 -11.07 -24.27 -12.52
C GLN A 153 -10.63 -25.62 -11.95
N LYS A 154 -11.49 -26.25 -11.14
CA LYS A 154 -11.20 -27.57 -10.61
C LYS A 154 -11.09 -28.63 -11.74
N ALA A 155 -11.99 -28.65 -12.70
CA ALA A 155 -11.93 -29.56 -13.83
C ALA A 155 -10.65 -29.39 -14.67
N ILE A 156 -10.21 -28.13 -14.87
CA ILE A 156 -8.95 -27.83 -15.56
C ILE A 156 -7.76 -28.35 -14.74
N SER A 157 -7.73 -28.09 -13.43
CA SER A 157 -6.63 -28.56 -12.57
C SER A 157 -6.55 -30.08 -12.52
N ASP A 158 -7.70 -30.75 -12.42
CA ASP A 158 -7.79 -32.21 -12.43
C ASP A 158 -7.31 -32.79 -13.77
N SER A 159 -7.66 -32.14 -14.90
CA SER A 159 -7.18 -32.51 -16.24
C SER A 159 -5.66 -32.35 -16.38
N ILE A 160 -5.11 -31.24 -15.84
CA ILE A 160 -3.64 -31.00 -15.84
C ILE A 160 -2.93 -32.03 -14.95
N ALA A 161 -3.49 -32.34 -13.78
CA ALA A 161 -2.96 -33.36 -12.87
C ALA A 161 -3.00 -34.77 -13.45
N ALA A 162 -4.01 -35.06 -14.29
CA ALA A 162 -4.12 -36.34 -15.01
C ALA A 162 -3.08 -36.49 -16.13
N ILE A 163 -2.54 -35.39 -16.67
CA ILE A 163 -1.40 -35.41 -17.59
C ILE A 163 -0.14 -35.66 -16.77
N LYS A 164 -0.01 -36.90 -16.31
CA LYS A 164 1.16 -37.34 -15.55
C LYS A 164 2.41 -37.15 -16.40
N PRO A 165 3.43 -36.40 -15.96
CA PRO A 165 4.64 -36.25 -16.74
C PRO A 165 5.25 -37.64 -17.02
N LEU A 166 5.45 -37.96 -18.29
CA LEU A 166 6.08 -39.23 -18.74
C LEU A 166 7.32 -39.48 -17.87
N THR A 167 7.33 -40.61 -17.19
CA THR A 167 8.49 -41.02 -16.40
C THR A 167 9.71 -41.15 -17.30
N LYS A 168 10.93 -41.03 -16.78
CA LYS A 168 12.18 -41.15 -17.52
C LYS A 168 12.24 -42.44 -18.37
N LYS A 169 11.60 -43.53 -17.86
CA LYS A 169 11.46 -44.81 -18.54
C LYS A 169 10.52 -44.72 -19.77
N GLN A 170 9.38 -44.02 -19.61
CA GLN A 170 8.40 -43.82 -20.70
C GLN A 170 8.95 -42.89 -21.80
N LYS A 171 9.69 -41.82 -21.42
CA LYS A 171 10.39 -40.96 -22.38
C LYS A 171 11.44 -41.73 -23.19
N ARG A 172 12.18 -42.63 -22.51
CA ARG A 172 13.16 -43.50 -23.23
C ARG A 172 12.49 -44.51 -24.12
N ALA A 173 11.34 -45.08 -23.73
CA ALA A 173 10.58 -46.01 -24.55
C ALA A 173 9.98 -45.31 -25.79
N ALA A 174 9.41 -44.11 -25.62
CA ALA A 174 8.87 -43.28 -26.71
C ALA A 174 9.98 -42.88 -27.70
N ALA A 175 11.14 -42.45 -27.19
CA ALA A 175 12.29 -42.11 -28.04
C ALA A 175 12.80 -43.34 -28.84
N LYS A 176 12.83 -44.53 -28.23
CA LYS A 176 13.22 -45.79 -28.90
C LYS A 176 12.21 -46.20 -29.99
N ALA A 177 10.90 -46.03 -29.73
CA ALA A 177 9.85 -46.32 -30.70
C ALA A 177 9.90 -45.36 -31.90
N ALA A 178 10.15 -44.05 -31.66
CA ALA A 178 10.31 -43.05 -32.70
C ALA A 178 11.55 -43.32 -33.58
N ALA A 179 12.66 -43.78 -32.98
CA ALA A 179 13.87 -44.16 -33.74
C ALA A 179 13.69 -45.42 -34.59
N ALA A 180 12.78 -46.32 -34.19
CA ALA A 180 12.50 -47.55 -34.95
C ALA A 180 11.56 -47.32 -36.16
N GLN A 181 10.94 -46.14 -36.26
CA GLN A 181 10.02 -45.77 -37.35
C GLN A 181 10.67 -44.89 -38.45
N THR A 182 11.97 -44.66 -38.38
CA THR A 182 12.68 -43.96 -39.43
C THR A 182 12.82 -44.95 -40.59
N PRO A 183 12.15 -44.77 -41.78
CA PRO A 183 12.34 -45.64 -42.92
C PRO A 183 13.75 -45.49 -43.41
N ALA A 184 14.42 -46.62 -43.63
CA ALA A 184 15.69 -46.67 -44.32
C ALA A 184 15.55 -45.94 -45.65
N ALA A 185 16.30 -44.85 -45.86
CA ALA A 185 16.38 -44.18 -47.15
C ALA A 185 16.83 -45.21 -48.20
N SER A 186 15.96 -45.49 -49.14
CA SER A 186 16.27 -46.27 -50.32
C SER A 186 17.35 -45.55 -51.10
N THR A 187 18.58 -46.11 -51.11
CA THR A 187 19.57 -45.78 -52.07
C THR A 187 19.24 -46.52 -53.37
N ASN A 188 18.95 -45.75 -54.41
CA ASN A 188 19.07 -46.17 -55.80
C ASN A 188 19.69 -45.04 -56.62
#